data_a8a6776ffa8e467582da2b3467445c95
#
_entry.id   a8a6776ffa8e467582da2b3467445c95
#
_cell.length_a   1.000
_cell.length_b   1.000
_cell.length_c   1.000
_cell.angle_alpha   90.00
_cell.angle_beta   90.00
_cell.angle_gamma   90.00
#
_symmetry.space_group_name_H-M   'P 1'
#
loop_
_entity.id
_entity.type
_entity.pdbx_description
1 polymer ?
#
loop_
_entity_poly.entity_id
_entity_poly.type
_entity_poly.pdbx_seq_one_letter_code
_entity_poly.pdbx_strand_id
1 'polypeptide(L)'
;MNIMNKRFCILLFTLLMVVAVKAQPMLSIEEAVAATLKSNFDIQLLKNDSAGYALNNSYAKAAFWPRVNATTGAVFNHNNQNQKLADGTKRKANNIRSGNINTSVNLNWLVFDGFKMFVTKVKLAEYVKLGDLTIKNQVVNSIAAVINSYYRIVKEKQQLKSIEEQMGINEERVKQAEKKLSVGLGAKPELLQAKLDLNAQKANKLIQQTLIEQVKEDLNQLLGFAQGTLYEVADSIPINKNIIVADVMGTAENSNTDLLVAKQNIQLAQLTLKEKKADRYPTVSLVSAYNFSRANNHSVINPFTPLFSQNYGFNYGISVNIPVFNNYNVKRQIQTAQLDLNYQQLLYNYKKFSTGIAISKAYKNYELQKNCIGAQQAGFNHHFRIERNPKEPGRCL
;
A
#
# COMPACT_ATOMS: atom_id res chain seq x y z
N MET A 1 51.22 -47.69 -5.03
CA MET A 1 50.38 -46.91 -4.10
C MET A 1 49.57 -45.83 -4.83
N ASN A 2 48.89 -46.14 -6.00
CA ASN A 2 48.23 -45.09 -6.80
C ASN A 2 46.86 -45.48 -7.42
N ILE A 3 46.41 -46.71 -7.27
CA ILE A 3 45.11 -47.12 -7.88
C ILE A 3 43.96 -47.07 -6.84
N MET A 4 44.29 -47.29 -5.57
CA MET A 4 43.29 -47.26 -4.48
C MET A 4 42.82 -45.84 -4.19
N ASN A 5 43.67 -44.78 -4.28
CA ASN A 5 43.29 -43.40 -4.10
C ASN A 5 42.39 -42.85 -5.23
N LYS A 6 42.56 -43.29 -6.48
CA LYS A 6 41.70 -42.87 -7.60
C LYS A 6 40.28 -43.43 -7.48
N ARG A 7 40.15 -44.68 -7.05
CA ARG A 7 38.82 -45.30 -6.81
C ARG A 7 38.08 -44.67 -5.65
N PHE A 8 38.83 -44.32 -4.58
CA PHE A 8 38.26 -43.63 -3.42
C PHE A 8 37.81 -42.18 -3.75
N CYS A 9 38.57 -41.43 -4.54
CA CYS A 9 38.16 -40.10 -5.04
C CYS A 9 36.96 -40.15 -6.00
N ILE A 10 36.85 -41.17 -6.85
CA ILE A 10 35.68 -41.36 -7.74
C ILE A 10 34.44 -41.73 -6.90
N LEU A 11 34.58 -42.57 -5.88
CA LEU A 11 33.47 -42.91 -4.97
C LEU A 11 33.03 -41.72 -4.10
N LEU A 12 33.97 -40.86 -3.67
CA LEU A 12 33.66 -39.64 -2.93
C LEU A 12 32.98 -38.60 -3.83
N PHE A 13 33.40 -38.50 -5.10
CA PHE A 13 32.81 -37.58 -6.08
C PHE A 13 31.40 -38.03 -6.52
N THR A 14 31.15 -39.34 -6.66
CA THR A 14 29.79 -39.85 -6.90
C THR A 14 28.87 -39.71 -5.69
N LEU A 15 29.39 -39.83 -4.47
CA LEU A 15 28.61 -39.58 -3.24
C LEU A 15 28.25 -38.11 -3.07
N LEU A 16 29.11 -37.16 -3.51
CA LEU A 16 28.81 -35.72 -3.49
C LEU A 16 27.76 -35.31 -4.53
N MET A 17 27.64 -36.04 -5.65
CA MET A 17 26.64 -35.75 -6.70
C MET A 17 25.21 -36.21 -6.33
N VAL A 18 25.03 -37.08 -5.37
CA VAL A 18 23.70 -37.61 -4.92
C VAL A 18 22.96 -36.61 -4.03
N VAL A 19 23.64 -35.58 -3.49
CA VAL A 19 23.04 -34.65 -2.51
C VAL A 19 22.31 -33.47 -3.15
N ALA A 20 22.30 -33.31 -4.48
CA ALA A 20 21.83 -32.09 -5.16
C ALA A 20 20.44 -32.18 -5.83
N VAL A 21 19.71 -33.28 -5.70
CA VAL A 21 18.30 -33.30 -6.16
C VAL A 21 17.41 -32.81 -5.02
N LYS A 22 17.38 -31.50 -4.82
CA LYS A 22 16.31 -30.89 -4.03
C LYS A 22 15.01 -31.05 -4.83
N ALA A 23 14.14 -31.97 -4.41
CA ALA A 23 12.75 -31.94 -4.83
C ALA A 23 12.21 -30.52 -4.55
N GLN A 24 11.54 -29.93 -5.52
CA GLN A 24 10.92 -28.62 -5.34
C GLN A 24 9.97 -28.72 -4.13
N PRO A 25 10.10 -27.85 -3.13
CA PRO A 25 9.22 -27.90 -1.97
C PRO A 25 7.78 -27.68 -2.42
N MET A 26 6.88 -28.51 -1.94
CA MET A 26 5.45 -28.31 -2.16
C MET A 26 4.99 -27.16 -1.25
N LEU A 27 4.50 -26.08 -1.84
CA LEU A 27 3.96 -24.94 -1.12
C LEU A 27 2.47 -25.18 -0.87
N SER A 28 2.06 -25.27 0.39
CA SER A 28 0.65 -25.30 0.77
C SER A 28 0.05 -23.88 0.76
N ILE A 29 -1.27 -23.78 0.71
CA ILE A 29 -1.95 -22.48 0.76
C ILE A 29 -1.75 -21.81 2.13
N GLU A 30 -1.71 -22.58 3.20
CA GLU A 30 -1.46 -22.13 4.57
C GLU A 30 -0.06 -21.54 4.70
N GLU A 31 0.95 -22.21 4.13
CA GLU A 31 2.34 -21.72 4.11
C GLU A 31 2.46 -20.45 3.25
N ALA A 32 1.78 -20.39 2.10
CA ALA A 32 1.73 -19.21 1.27
C ALA A 32 1.14 -17.99 2.00
N VAL A 33 0.02 -18.19 2.70
CA VAL A 33 -0.59 -17.14 3.53
C VAL A 33 0.35 -16.73 4.67
N ALA A 34 0.97 -17.68 5.37
CA ALA A 34 1.92 -17.39 6.45
C ALA A 34 3.15 -16.60 5.95
N ALA A 35 3.71 -16.97 4.79
CA ALA A 35 4.81 -16.24 4.15
C ALA A 35 4.40 -14.80 3.81
N THR A 36 3.20 -14.60 3.24
CA THR A 36 2.67 -13.27 2.91
C THR A 36 2.55 -12.38 4.14
N LEU A 37 1.98 -12.90 5.24
CA LEU A 37 1.83 -12.13 6.48
C LEU A 37 3.18 -11.68 7.06
N LYS A 38 4.24 -12.45 6.81
CA LYS A 38 5.60 -12.16 7.29
C LYS A 38 6.37 -11.24 6.36
N SER A 39 6.29 -11.45 5.04
CA SER A 39 7.26 -10.92 4.08
C SER A 39 6.67 -10.00 3.02
N ASN A 40 5.34 -9.87 2.91
CA ASN A 40 4.71 -9.01 1.91
C ASN A 40 5.09 -7.54 2.11
N PHE A 41 5.60 -6.90 1.06
CA PHE A 41 6.07 -5.52 1.12
C PHE A 41 4.96 -4.51 1.38
N ASP A 42 3.76 -4.70 0.83
CA ASP A 42 2.64 -3.76 1.04
C ASP A 42 2.23 -3.72 2.52
N ILE A 43 2.22 -4.88 3.19
CA ILE A 43 1.95 -4.95 4.63
C ILE A 43 3.06 -4.27 5.44
N GLN A 44 4.33 -4.45 5.04
CA GLN A 44 5.47 -3.82 5.72
C GLN A 44 5.45 -2.28 5.55
N LEU A 45 5.14 -1.78 4.35
CA LEU A 45 5.00 -0.35 4.08
C LEU A 45 3.92 0.27 4.95
N LEU A 46 2.73 -0.33 5.03
CA LEU A 46 1.65 0.18 5.87
C LEU A 46 1.94 0.08 7.37
N LYS A 47 2.72 -0.91 7.82
CA LYS A 47 3.21 -0.96 9.21
C LYS A 47 4.13 0.22 9.51
N ASN A 48 5.00 0.59 8.56
CA ASN A 48 5.85 1.76 8.69
C ASN A 48 5.04 3.06 8.74
N ASP A 49 4.02 3.21 7.89
CA ASP A 49 3.13 4.38 7.91
C ASP A 49 2.35 4.48 9.23
N SER A 50 1.84 3.36 9.74
CA SER A 50 1.18 3.31 11.05
C SER A 50 2.12 3.67 12.19
N ALA A 51 3.39 3.26 12.13
CA ALA A 51 4.42 3.69 13.09
C ALA A 51 4.62 5.22 13.03
N GLY A 52 4.53 5.84 11.85
CA GLY A 52 4.53 7.29 11.68
C GLY A 52 3.35 7.97 12.39
N TYR A 53 2.14 7.41 12.30
CA TYR A 53 0.98 7.91 13.05
C TYR A 53 1.16 7.74 14.57
N ALA A 54 1.68 6.60 15.03
CA ALA A 54 1.96 6.36 16.43
C ALA A 54 3.02 7.33 16.97
N LEU A 55 4.09 7.60 16.19
CA LEU A 55 5.11 8.58 16.51
C LEU A 55 4.50 9.97 16.68
N ASN A 56 3.73 10.45 15.70
CA ASN A 56 3.06 11.76 15.77
C ASN A 56 2.12 11.86 16.98
N ASN A 57 1.38 10.78 17.30
CA ASN A 57 0.51 10.75 18.47
C ASN A 57 1.29 10.78 19.80
N SER A 58 2.49 10.15 19.86
CA SER A 58 3.34 10.18 21.06
C SER A 58 3.77 11.61 21.42
N TYR A 59 3.97 12.46 20.42
CA TYR A 59 4.29 13.88 20.57
C TYR A 59 3.08 14.81 20.61
N ALA A 60 1.86 14.28 20.57
CA ALA A 60 0.64 15.11 20.57
C ALA A 60 0.53 16.06 21.78
N LYS A 61 1.11 15.68 22.93
CA LYS A 61 1.17 16.52 24.12
C LYS A 61 2.12 17.69 23.99
N ALA A 62 3.10 17.65 23.06
CA ALA A 62 4.06 18.74 22.87
C ALA A 62 3.39 20.03 22.37
N ALA A 63 2.19 19.95 21.79
CA ALA A 63 1.40 21.11 21.40
C ALA A 63 1.01 22.02 22.60
N PHE A 64 1.01 21.45 23.83
CA PHE A 64 0.69 22.18 25.06
C PHE A 64 1.92 22.79 25.75
N TRP A 65 3.12 22.51 25.23
CA TRP A 65 4.35 22.98 25.83
C TRP A 65 4.87 24.24 25.18
N PRO A 66 5.62 25.08 25.91
CA PRO A 66 6.25 26.26 25.34
C PRO A 66 7.31 25.88 24.31
N ARG A 67 7.46 26.72 23.29
CA ARG A 67 8.56 26.66 22.33
C ARG A 67 9.63 27.64 22.76
N VAL A 68 10.87 27.19 22.79
CA VAL A 68 12.04 28.00 23.11
C VAL A 68 12.98 27.98 21.90
N ASN A 69 13.29 29.17 21.37
CA ASN A 69 14.19 29.35 20.24
C ASN A 69 15.28 30.35 20.59
N ALA A 70 16.51 30.06 20.26
CA ALA A 70 17.60 31.00 20.33
C ALA A 70 17.90 31.53 18.92
N THR A 71 18.07 32.85 18.82
CA THR A 71 18.45 33.51 17.57
C THR A 71 19.66 34.41 17.84
N THR A 72 20.61 34.42 16.91
CA THR A 72 21.76 35.34 16.96
C THR A 72 22.00 35.88 15.57
N GLY A 73 22.35 37.16 15.49
CA GLY A 73 22.68 37.82 14.24
C GLY A 73 23.77 38.85 14.46
N ALA A 74 24.68 38.94 13.52
CA ALA A 74 25.71 40.00 13.45
C ALA A 74 25.52 40.74 12.13
N VAL A 75 25.41 42.07 12.22
CA VAL A 75 25.25 42.92 11.05
C VAL A 75 26.35 43.98 11.07
N PHE A 76 27.15 44.03 10.02
CA PHE A 76 28.18 45.02 9.81
C PHE A 76 27.75 45.95 8.70
N ASN A 77 27.74 47.25 9.02
CA ASN A 77 27.31 48.29 8.07
C ASN A 77 28.48 49.16 7.63
N HIS A 78 28.48 49.51 6.35
CA HIS A 78 29.32 50.56 5.76
C HIS A 78 28.42 51.53 5.04
N ASN A 79 28.18 52.70 5.63
CA ASN A 79 27.20 53.65 5.14
C ASN A 79 27.85 55.01 4.84
N ASN A 80 27.37 55.69 3.79
CA ASN A 80 27.59 57.11 3.59
C ASN A 80 26.34 57.84 4.01
N GLN A 81 26.47 58.86 4.85
CA GLN A 81 25.32 59.56 5.41
C GLN A 81 25.39 61.05 5.08
N ASN A 82 24.28 61.59 4.61
CA ASN A 82 24.12 63.04 4.37
C ASN A 82 22.83 63.47 5.05
N GLN A 83 22.93 64.32 6.05
CA GLN A 83 21.80 64.77 6.85
C GLN A 83 21.67 66.29 6.78
N LYS A 84 20.45 66.82 6.71
CA LYS A 84 20.12 68.21 6.93
C LYS A 84 19.24 68.24 8.19
N LEU A 85 19.72 68.95 9.22
CA LEU A 85 19.00 69.09 10.50
C LEU A 85 17.93 70.19 10.34
N ALA A 86 17.01 70.26 11.32
CA ALA A 86 15.89 71.21 11.32
C ALA A 86 16.38 72.69 11.40
N ASP A 87 17.56 72.89 12.04
CA ASP A 87 18.24 74.19 12.11
C ASP A 87 18.94 74.62 10.80
N GLY A 88 18.82 73.81 9.74
CA GLY A 88 19.49 74.04 8.45
C GLY A 88 20.90 73.49 8.33
N THR A 89 21.52 73.04 9.43
CA THR A 89 22.88 72.48 9.46
C THR A 89 22.97 71.24 8.59
N LYS A 90 23.95 71.16 7.69
CA LYS A 90 24.24 70.00 6.85
C LYS A 90 25.42 69.22 7.47
N ARG A 91 25.22 67.91 7.66
CA ARG A 91 26.27 66.99 8.12
C ARG A 91 26.47 65.89 7.10
N LYS A 92 27.70 65.71 6.67
CA LYS A 92 28.07 64.68 5.71
C LYS A 92 29.17 63.81 6.33
N ALA A 93 28.99 62.53 6.35
CA ALA A 93 30.01 61.58 6.74
C ALA A 93 30.04 60.39 5.79
N ASN A 94 31.22 60.06 5.29
CA ASN A 94 31.42 58.91 4.41
C ASN A 94 32.06 57.77 5.20
N ASN A 95 31.81 56.53 4.75
CA ASN A 95 32.43 55.32 5.32
C ASN A 95 32.16 55.15 6.82
N ILE A 96 30.94 55.40 7.25
CA ILE A 96 30.52 55.14 8.65
C ILE A 96 30.43 53.64 8.81
N ARG A 97 31.24 53.10 9.71
CA ARG A 97 31.28 51.65 10.00
C ARG A 97 30.60 51.37 11.35
N SER A 98 29.72 50.42 11.35
CA SER A 98 29.11 49.93 12.59
C SER A 98 28.95 48.41 12.55
N GLY A 99 29.05 47.77 13.70
CA GLY A 99 28.81 46.36 13.92
C GLY A 99 27.78 46.16 15.02
N ASN A 100 26.72 45.45 14.72
CA ASN A 100 25.64 45.13 15.66
C ASN A 100 25.53 43.62 15.84
N ILE A 101 25.57 43.15 17.07
CA ILE A 101 25.31 41.75 17.44
C ILE A 101 24.04 41.74 18.27
N ASN A 102 23.07 40.95 17.82
CA ASN A 102 21.81 40.76 18.55
C ASN A 102 21.64 39.26 18.80
N THR A 103 21.44 38.88 20.05
CA THR A 103 21.16 37.50 20.46
C THR A 103 19.90 37.51 21.31
N SER A 104 19.02 36.60 21.07
CA SER A 104 17.83 36.44 21.92
C SER A 104 17.46 34.96 22.10
N VAL A 105 16.97 34.67 23.30
CA VAL A 105 16.30 33.40 23.61
C VAL A 105 14.84 33.74 23.83
N ASN A 106 13.99 33.23 22.94
CA ASN A 106 12.56 33.55 22.88
C ASN A 106 11.74 32.36 23.34
N LEU A 107 10.82 32.56 24.28
CA LEU A 107 9.82 31.61 24.71
C LEU A 107 8.47 32.05 24.16
N ASN A 108 7.77 31.13 23.50
CA ASN A 108 6.39 31.32 23.06
C ASN A 108 5.56 30.13 23.54
N TRP A 109 4.57 30.37 24.34
CA TRP A 109 3.67 29.36 24.87
C TRP A 109 2.22 29.66 24.48
N LEU A 110 1.71 28.86 23.55
CA LEU A 110 0.32 28.93 23.14
C LEU A 110 -0.57 28.34 24.23
N VAL A 111 -1.33 29.19 24.90
CA VAL A 111 -2.19 28.78 26.04
C VAL A 111 -3.63 28.50 25.58
N PHE A 112 -4.09 29.25 24.57
CA PHE A 112 -5.43 29.10 24.02
C PHE A 112 -5.43 29.35 22.50
N ASP A 113 -6.12 28.48 21.74
CA ASP A 113 -6.26 28.52 20.28
C ASP A 113 -7.68 28.13 19.82
N GLY A 114 -8.69 28.49 20.60
CA GLY A 114 -10.06 28.06 20.32
C GLY A 114 -10.30 26.57 20.53
N PHE A 115 -9.54 25.93 21.40
CA PHE A 115 -9.54 24.48 21.68
C PHE A 115 -9.03 23.60 20.54
N LYS A 116 -8.42 24.18 19.52
CA LYS A 116 -7.86 23.45 18.37
C LYS A 116 -6.83 22.40 18.78
N MET A 117 -5.91 22.74 19.73
CA MET A 117 -4.89 21.83 20.24
C MET A 117 -5.49 20.53 20.82
N PHE A 118 -6.64 20.59 21.46
CA PHE A 118 -7.34 19.41 22.00
C PHE A 118 -7.94 18.56 20.88
N VAL A 119 -8.53 19.20 19.88
CA VAL A 119 -9.09 18.51 18.70
C VAL A 119 -7.97 17.84 17.91
N THR A 120 -6.84 18.53 17.71
CA THR A 120 -5.63 17.98 17.04
C THR A 120 -5.10 16.76 17.78
N LYS A 121 -5.02 16.80 19.12
CA LYS A 121 -4.61 15.64 19.92
C LYS A 121 -5.53 14.44 19.70
N VAL A 122 -6.85 14.63 19.73
CA VAL A 122 -7.82 13.56 19.47
C VAL A 122 -7.67 13.05 18.05
N LYS A 123 -7.49 13.95 17.07
CA LYS A 123 -7.31 13.59 15.66
C LYS A 123 -6.06 12.73 15.44
N LEU A 124 -4.96 13.02 16.12
CA LEU A 124 -3.73 12.19 16.05
C LEU A 124 -3.97 10.78 16.60
N ALA A 125 -4.75 10.63 17.67
CA ALA A 125 -5.14 9.32 18.17
C ALA A 125 -6.06 8.55 17.19
N GLU A 126 -6.95 9.25 16.48
CA GLU A 126 -7.78 8.65 15.45
C GLU A 126 -6.97 8.23 14.20
N TYR A 127 -5.85 8.92 13.87
CA TYR A 127 -4.93 8.48 12.83
C TYR A 127 -4.24 7.15 13.18
N VAL A 128 -3.91 6.91 14.45
CA VAL A 128 -3.37 5.60 14.87
C VAL A 128 -4.39 4.49 14.60
N LYS A 129 -5.66 4.71 14.95
CA LYS A 129 -6.74 3.76 14.64
C LYS A 129 -6.90 3.54 13.14
N LEU A 130 -6.78 4.60 12.33
CA LEU A 130 -6.81 4.49 10.88
C LEU A 130 -5.66 3.60 10.39
N GLY A 131 -4.44 3.79 10.91
CA GLY A 131 -3.28 2.96 10.58
C GLY A 131 -3.53 1.47 10.83
N ASP A 132 -4.05 1.14 12.02
CA ASP A 132 -4.38 -0.24 12.39
C ASP A 132 -5.45 -0.86 11.47
N LEU A 133 -6.50 -0.09 11.15
CA LEU A 133 -7.56 -0.53 10.24
C LEU A 133 -7.04 -0.71 8.81
N THR A 134 -6.14 0.16 8.36
CA THR A 134 -5.54 0.08 7.03
C THR A 134 -4.64 -1.15 6.90
N ILE A 135 -3.84 -1.46 7.94
CA ILE A 135 -3.04 -2.69 7.98
C ILE A 135 -3.97 -3.93 7.92
N LYS A 136 -5.03 -3.96 8.72
CA LYS A 136 -6.02 -5.07 8.70
C LYS A 136 -6.65 -5.22 7.32
N ASN A 137 -7.01 -4.12 6.67
CA ASN A 137 -7.56 -4.14 5.32
C ASN A 137 -6.56 -4.71 4.31
N GLN A 138 -5.31 -4.28 4.36
CA GLN A 138 -4.26 -4.81 3.48
C GLN A 138 -4.00 -6.30 3.72
N VAL A 139 -3.98 -6.74 4.98
CA VAL A 139 -3.85 -8.16 5.31
C VAL A 139 -4.95 -9.00 4.64
N VAL A 140 -6.21 -8.57 4.75
CA VAL A 140 -7.35 -9.28 4.11
C VAL A 140 -7.19 -9.29 2.59
N ASN A 141 -6.83 -8.15 1.99
CA ASN A 141 -6.63 -8.04 0.54
C ASN A 141 -5.46 -8.90 0.05
N SER A 142 -4.34 -8.90 0.78
CA SER A 142 -3.17 -9.72 0.45
C SER A 142 -3.47 -11.21 0.54
N ILE A 143 -4.19 -11.66 1.58
CA ILE A 143 -4.63 -13.05 1.71
C ILE A 143 -5.53 -13.44 0.53
N ALA A 144 -6.51 -12.60 0.17
CA ALA A 144 -7.38 -12.86 -0.96
C ALA A 144 -6.60 -12.92 -2.29
N ALA A 145 -5.63 -12.02 -2.50
CA ALA A 145 -4.78 -12.02 -3.67
C ALA A 145 -3.93 -13.30 -3.77
N VAL A 146 -3.33 -13.73 -2.66
CA VAL A 146 -2.54 -14.97 -2.59
C VAL A 146 -3.39 -16.19 -2.89
N ILE A 147 -4.58 -16.31 -2.29
CA ILE A 147 -5.51 -17.41 -2.55
C ILE A 147 -5.88 -17.46 -4.04
N ASN A 148 -6.22 -16.32 -4.63
CA ASN A 148 -6.56 -16.24 -6.04
C ASN A 148 -5.38 -16.59 -6.95
N SER A 149 -4.17 -16.08 -6.68
CA SER A 149 -2.97 -16.37 -7.46
C SER A 149 -2.56 -17.86 -7.33
N TYR A 150 -2.64 -18.42 -6.12
CA TYR A 150 -2.36 -19.83 -5.86
C TYR A 150 -3.29 -20.74 -6.68
N TYR A 151 -4.59 -20.55 -6.60
CA TYR A 151 -5.55 -21.37 -7.35
C TYR A 151 -5.55 -21.08 -8.85
N ARG A 152 -5.08 -19.91 -9.29
CA ARG A 152 -4.80 -19.63 -10.69
C ARG A 152 -3.70 -20.55 -11.21
N ILE A 153 -2.61 -20.75 -10.47
CA ILE A 153 -1.55 -21.71 -10.83
C ILE A 153 -2.13 -23.12 -10.97
N VAL A 154 -2.95 -23.56 -10.00
CA VAL A 154 -3.60 -24.89 -10.06
C VAL A 154 -4.44 -25.03 -11.32
N LYS A 155 -5.25 -24.02 -11.66
CA LYS A 155 -6.07 -23.99 -12.86
C LYS A 155 -5.22 -24.08 -14.14
N GLU A 156 -4.14 -23.29 -14.23
CA GLU A 156 -3.28 -23.29 -15.41
C GLU A 156 -2.49 -24.62 -15.55
N LYS A 157 -2.15 -25.29 -14.45
CA LYS A 157 -1.61 -26.66 -14.47
C LYS A 157 -2.60 -27.68 -15.01
N GLN A 158 -3.88 -27.59 -14.60
CA GLN A 158 -4.91 -28.47 -15.15
C GLN A 158 -5.15 -28.23 -16.65
N GLN A 159 -5.09 -26.97 -17.08
CA GLN A 159 -5.14 -26.61 -18.51
C GLN A 159 -3.97 -27.21 -19.28
N LEU A 160 -2.74 -27.13 -18.73
CA LEU A 160 -1.56 -27.78 -19.34
C LEU A 160 -1.76 -29.27 -19.51
N LYS A 161 -2.29 -29.96 -18.49
CA LYS A 161 -2.60 -31.39 -18.56
C LYS A 161 -3.59 -31.71 -19.70
N SER A 162 -4.66 -30.91 -19.84
CA SER A 162 -5.62 -31.07 -20.95
C SER A 162 -4.98 -30.85 -22.32
N ILE A 163 -4.07 -29.89 -22.47
CA ILE A 163 -3.31 -29.68 -23.70
C ILE A 163 -2.41 -30.89 -24.00
N GLU A 164 -1.76 -31.47 -22.99
CA GLU A 164 -0.91 -32.66 -23.14
C GLU A 164 -1.73 -33.89 -23.57
N GLU A 165 -2.91 -34.10 -22.99
CA GLU A 165 -3.83 -35.15 -23.39
C GLU A 165 -4.28 -34.98 -24.87
N GLN A 166 -4.65 -33.75 -25.27
CA GLN A 166 -5.01 -33.43 -26.66
C GLN A 166 -3.82 -33.61 -27.61
N MET A 167 -2.60 -33.26 -27.19
CA MET A 167 -1.38 -33.48 -27.96
C MET A 167 -1.15 -34.99 -28.21
N GLY A 168 -1.35 -35.83 -27.17
CA GLY A 168 -1.28 -37.28 -27.32
C GLY A 168 -2.27 -37.83 -28.35
N ILE A 169 -3.52 -37.33 -28.36
CA ILE A 169 -4.53 -37.69 -29.36
C ILE A 169 -4.04 -37.29 -30.78
N ASN A 170 -3.48 -36.09 -30.95
CA ASN A 170 -2.99 -35.63 -32.24
C ASN A 170 -1.74 -36.42 -32.72
N GLU A 171 -0.87 -36.88 -31.80
CA GLU A 171 0.24 -37.76 -32.09
C GLU A 171 -0.27 -39.10 -32.67
N GLU A 172 -1.28 -39.70 -32.08
CA GLU A 172 -1.89 -40.95 -32.60
C GLU A 172 -2.57 -40.72 -33.96
N ARG A 173 -3.23 -39.55 -34.17
CA ARG A 173 -3.79 -39.17 -35.49
C ARG A 173 -2.70 -39.08 -36.56
N VAL A 174 -1.55 -38.49 -36.29
CA VAL A 174 -0.42 -38.43 -37.22
C VAL A 174 0.06 -39.85 -37.55
N LYS A 175 0.25 -40.73 -36.55
CA LYS A 175 0.68 -42.12 -36.78
C LYS A 175 -0.32 -42.90 -37.65
N GLN A 176 -1.63 -42.70 -37.40
CA GLN A 176 -2.68 -43.33 -38.22
C GLN A 176 -2.67 -42.80 -39.65
N ALA A 177 -2.54 -41.49 -39.87
CA ALA A 177 -2.46 -40.91 -41.21
C ALA A 177 -1.21 -41.36 -41.96
N GLU A 178 -0.04 -41.47 -41.31
CA GLU A 178 1.20 -42.03 -41.87
C GLU A 178 1.01 -43.49 -42.30
N LYS A 179 0.41 -44.33 -41.46
CA LYS A 179 0.15 -45.72 -41.77
C LYS A 179 -0.84 -45.89 -42.94
N LYS A 180 -1.96 -45.11 -42.99
CA LYS A 180 -2.89 -45.11 -44.11
C LYS A 180 -2.21 -44.70 -45.43
N LEU A 181 -1.35 -43.66 -45.36
CA LEU A 181 -0.63 -43.21 -46.56
C LEU A 181 0.38 -44.27 -47.03
N SER A 182 1.09 -44.96 -46.15
CA SER A 182 2.08 -46.00 -46.49
C SER A 182 1.46 -47.22 -47.15
N VAL A 183 0.20 -47.57 -46.89
CA VAL A 183 -0.53 -48.67 -47.50
C VAL A 183 -1.43 -48.21 -48.66
N GLY A 184 -1.30 -46.97 -49.13
CA GLY A 184 -2.05 -46.42 -50.24
C GLY A 184 -3.53 -46.07 -50.00
N LEU A 185 -4.00 -46.13 -48.77
CA LEU A 185 -5.39 -45.85 -48.33
C LEU A 185 -5.56 -44.42 -47.80
N GLY A 186 -4.52 -43.60 -47.73
CA GLY A 186 -4.58 -42.24 -47.18
C GLY A 186 -4.13 -41.17 -48.20
N ALA A 187 -4.57 -39.92 -47.99
CA ALA A 187 -4.20 -38.77 -48.81
C ALA A 187 -3.12 -37.95 -48.13
N LYS A 188 -2.12 -37.46 -48.89
CA LYS A 188 -1.04 -36.59 -48.37
C LYS A 188 -1.52 -35.33 -47.68
N PRO A 189 -2.60 -34.64 -48.13
CA PRO A 189 -3.20 -33.51 -47.41
C PRO A 189 -3.69 -33.85 -45.98
N GLU A 190 -4.28 -35.05 -45.76
CA GLU A 190 -4.74 -35.51 -44.45
C GLU A 190 -3.56 -35.65 -43.47
N LEU A 191 -2.43 -36.21 -43.91
CA LEU A 191 -1.21 -36.30 -43.12
C LEU A 191 -0.63 -34.90 -42.78
N LEU A 192 -0.61 -34.02 -43.78
CA LEU A 192 -0.11 -32.65 -43.55
C LEU A 192 -0.97 -31.88 -42.55
N GLN A 193 -2.30 -32.03 -42.63
CA GLN A 193 -3.24 -31.42 -41.66
C GLN A 193 -3.02 -31.96 -40.24
N ALA A 194 -2.91 -33.27 -40.07
CA ALA A 194 -2.60 -33.88 -38.77
C ALA A 194 -1.27 -33.39 -38.17
N LYS A 195 -0.24 -33.20 -39.00
CA LYS A 195 1.05 -32.62 -38.55
C LYS A 195 0.92 -31.15 -38.18
N LEU A 196 0.11 -30.35 -38.89
CA LEU A 196 -0.16 -28.96 -38.55
C LEU A 196 -0.89 -28.86 -37.18
N ASP A 197 -1.92 -29.70 -36.99
CA ASP A 197 -2.68 -29.74 -35.72
C ASP A 197 -1.77 -30.12 -34.53
N LEU A 198 -0.89 -31.12 -34.72
CA LEU A 198 0.10 -31.48 -33.69
C LEU A 198 1.08 -30.35 -33.38
N ASN A 199 1.60 -29.65 -34.39
CA ASN A 199 2.51 -28.54 -34.19
C ASN A 199 1.83 -27.36 -33.50
N ALA A 200 0.54 -27.09 -33.80
CA ALA A 200 -0.25 -26.09 -33.10
C ALA A 200 -0.40 -26.43 -31.59
N GLN A 201 -0.63 -27.71 -31.25
CA GLN A 201 -0.69 -28.14 -29.85
C GLN A 201 0.64 -28.06 -29.12
N LYS A 202 1.76 -28.36 -29.82
CA LYS A 202 3.11 -28.15 -29.25
C LYS A 202 3.37 -26.68 -28.93
N ALA A 203 2.97 -25.78 -29.83
CA ALA A 203 3.06 -24.33 -29.55
C ALA A 203 2.18 -23.91 -28.36
N ASN A 204 0.95 -24.39 -28.27
CA ASN A 204 0.04 -24.13 -27.14
C ASN A 204 0.61 -24.64 -25.82
N LYS A 205 1.28 -25.80 -25.82
CA LYS A 205 1.97 -26.34 -24.63
C LYS A 205 3.05 -25.37 -24.14
N LEU A 206 3.90 -24.86 -25.02
CA LEU A 206 4.95 -23.92 -24.66
C LEU A 206 4.40 -22.61 -24.11
N ILE A 207 3.33 -22.07 -24.73
CA ILE A 207 2.63 -20.87 -24.25
C ILE A 207 2.07 -21.11 -22.83
N GLN A 208 1.44 -22.25 -22.62
CA GLN A 208 0.85 -22.59 -21.32
C GLN A 208 1.91 -22.76 -20.23
N GLN A 209 3.04 -23.39 -20.54
CA GLN A 209 4.17 -23.52 -19.62
C GLN A 209 4.71 -22.14 -19.20
N THR A 210 4.93 -21.24 -20.18
CA THR A 210 5.38 -19.87 -19.89
C THR A 210 4.37 -19.12 -19.05
N LEU A 211 3.06 -19.29 -19.29
CA LEU A 211 2.01 -18.66 -18.48
C LEU A 211 2.06 -19.14 -17.01
N ILE A 212 2.29 -20.45 -16.78
CA ILE A 212 2.43 -20.98 -15.41
C ILE A 212 3.63 -20.34 -14.71
N GLU A 213 4.76 -20.20 -15.39
CA GLU A 213 5.95 -19.52 -14.82
C GLU A 213 5.64 -18.05 -14.46
N GLN A 214 4.96 -17.32 -15.35
CA GLN A 214 4.57 -15.94 -15.08
C GLN A 214 3.65 -15.82 -13.85
N VAL A 215 2.63 -16.70 -13.74
CA VAL A 215 1.73 -16.69 -12.57
C VAL A 215 2.45 -17.12 -11.29
N LYS A 216 3.47 -17.99 -11.36
CA LYS A 216 4.34 -18.29 -10.21
C LYS A 216 5.14 -17.06 -9.78
N GLU A 217 5.65 -16.23 -10.73
CA GLU A 217 6.33 -14.98 -10.38
C GLU A 217 5.36 -13.94 -9.76
N ASP A 218 4.13 -13.84 -10.27
CA ASP A 218 3.08 -13.01 -9.63
C ASP A 218 2.86 -13.43 -8.17
N LEU A 219 2.85 -14.74 -7.90
CA LEU A 219 2.73 -15.25 -6.54
C LEU A 219 3.99 -14.98 -5.70
N ASN A 220 5.20 -15.15 -6.25
CA ASN A 220 6.47 -14.80 -5.59
C ASN A 220 6.46 -13.34 -5.10
N GLN A 221 5.97 -12.42 -5.91
CA GLN A 221 5.84 -11.02 -5.53
C GLN A 221 4.90 -10.84 -4.33
N LEU A 222 3.75 -11.52 -4.30
CA LEU A 222 2.81 -11.45 -3.18
C LEU A 222 3.38 -12.06 -1.90
N LEU A 223 4.16 -13.15 -2.02
CA LEU A 223 4.82 -13.82 -0.91
C LEU A 223 6.04 -13.07 -0.37
N GLY A 224 6.58 -12.12 -1.15
CA GLY A 224 7.85 -11.46 -0.86
C GLY A 224 9.05 -12.39 -1.03
N PHE A 225 8.95 -13.39 -1.89
CA PHE A 225 10.04 -14.29 -2.25
C PHE A 225 10.97 -13.66 -3.30
N ALA A 226 12.18 -14.20 -3.40
CA ALA A 226 13.11 -13.78 -4.45
C ALA A 226 12.59 -14.23 -5.83
N GLN A 227 12.90 -13.43 -6.87
CA GLN A 227 12.60 -13.77 -8.25
C GLN A 227 13.20 -15.15 -8.61
N GLY A 228 12.43 -15.97 -9.34
CA GLY A 228 12.86 -17.30 -9.75
C GLY A 228 12.81 -18.36 -8.64
N THR A 229 12.16 -18.08 -7.48
CA THR A 229 11.96 -19.09 -6.45
C THR A 229 11.07 -20.21 -6.99
N LEU A 230 11.59 -21.45 -6.98
CA LEU A 230 10.90 -22.62 -7.50
C LEU A 230 10.17 -23.38 -6.39
N TYR A 231 8.91 -23.69 -6.62
CA TYR A 231 8.04 -24.51 -5.76
C TYR A 231 6.94 -25.16 -6.61
N GLU A 232 6.34 -26.20 -6.07
CA GLU A 232 5.14 -26.82 -6.63
C GLU A 232 3.93 -26.52 -5.75
N VAL A 233 2.75 -26.39 -6.38
CA VAL A 233 1.46 -26.19 -5.70
C VAL A 233 0.62 -27.47 -5.78
N ALA A 234 -0.32 -27.63 -4.84
CA ALA A 234 -1.27 -28.75 -4.86
C ALA A 234 -2.08 -28.78 -6.18
N ASP A 235 -2.48 -29.98 -6.61
CA ASP A 235 -3.17 -30.17 -7.88
C ASP A 235 -4.70 -30.10 -7.76
N SER A 236 -5.24 -29.83 -6.56
CA SER A 236 -6.70 -29.79 -6.32
C SER A 236 -7.13 -28.51 -5.63
N ILE A 237 -8.38 -28.10 -5.93
CA ILE A 237 -9.05 -26.96 -5.32
C ILE A 237 -10.14 -27.50 -4.38
N PRO A 238 -10.05 -27.29 -3.05
CA PRO A 238 -11.12 -27.69 -2.13
C PRO A 238 -12.37 -26.82 -2.35
N ILE A 239 -13.54 -27.44 -2.49
CA ILE A 239 -14.80 -26.73 -2.75
C ILE A 239 -15.70 -26.83 -1.52
N ASN A 240 -16.00 -25.67 -0.90
CA ASN A 240 -17.04 -25.59 0.13
C ASN A 240 -18.42 -25.40 -0.55
N LYS A 241 -19.32 -26.35 -0.34
CA LYS A 241 -20.67 -26.36 -0.98
C LYS A 241 -21.77 -25.70 -0.14
N ASN A 242 -21.44 -25.19 1.07
CA ASN A 242 -22.43 -24.76 2.07
C ASN A 242 -22.22 -23.29 2.49
N ILE A 243 -22.27 -22.36 1.53
CA ILE A 243 -22.18 -20.93 1.81
C ILE A 243 -23.60 -20.34 1.82
N ILE A 244 -23.98 -19.67 2.91
CA ILE A 244 -25.27 -18.98 3.08
C ILE A 244 -25.05 -17.47 2.88
N VAL A 245 -25.63 -16.89 1.85
CA VAL A 245 -25.42 -15.48 1.48
C VAL A 245 -25.96 -14.51 2.53
N ALA A 246 -27.06 -14.87 3.22
CA ALA A 246 -27.67 -14.02 4.25
C ALA A 246 -26.69 -13.72 5.41
N ASP A 247 -25.91 -14.72 5.83
CA ASP A 247 -24.92 -14.57 6.90
C ASP A 247 -23.79 -13.63 6.47
N VAL A 248 -23.34 -13.74 5.21
CA VAL A 248 -22.29 -12.88 4.65
C VAL A 248 -22.77 -11.42 4.54
N MET A 249 -24.01 -11.20 4.07
CA MET A 249 -24.58 -9.85 3.93
C MET A 249 -24.83 -9.19 5.29
N GLY A 250 -25.33 -9.94 6.28
CA GLY A 250 -25.63 -9.41 7.61
C GLY A 250 -24.40 -8.97 8.39
N THR A 251 -23.27 -9.64 8.20
CA THR A 251 -22.00 -9.30 8.89
C THR A 251 -21.14 -8.30 8.15
N ALA A 252 -21.34 -8.12 6.84
CA ALA A 252 -20.46 -7.33 5.97
C ALA A 252 -20.26 -5.88 6.45
N GLU A 253 -21.30 -5.21 6.96
CA GLU A 253 -21.21 -3.80 7.38
C GLU A 253 -20.28 -3.59 8.56
N ASN A 254 -20.19 -4.57 9.47
CA ASN A 254 -19.39 -4.47 10.71
C ASN A 254 -18.04 -5.18 10.62
N SER A 255 -17.86 -6.10 9.67
CA SER A 255 -16.64 -6.89 9.54
C SER A 255 -15.78 -6.48 8.33
N ASN A 256 -16.36 -5.82 7.33
CA ASN A 256 -15.62 -5.40 6.15
C ASN A 256 -14.64 -4.27 6.49
N THR A 257 -13.35 -4.57 6.41
CA THR A 257 -12.27 -3.66 6.79
C THR A 257 -12.21 -2.39 5.93
N ASP A 258 -12.60 -2.47 4.64
CA ASP A 258 -12.65 -1.30 3.76
C ASP A 258 -13.76 -0.31 4.17
N LEU A 259 -14.91 -0.83 4.64
CA LEU A 259 -15.99 0.00 5.20
C LEU A 259 -15.58 0.61 6.55
N LEU A 260 -14.84 -0.12 7.38
CA LEU A 260 -14.33 0.41 8.66
C LEU A 260 -13.32 1.53 8.44
N VAL A 261 -12.42 1.39 7.45
CA VAL A 261 -11.48 2.47 7.04
C VAL A 261 -12.26 3.69 6.56
N ALA A 262 -13.27 3.51 5.71
CA ALA A 262 -14.09 4.63 5.22
C ALA A 262 -14.85 5.34 6.35
N LYS A 263 -15.37 4.59 7.33
CA LYS A 263 -16.01 5.14 8.54
C LYS A 263 -15.02 5.94 9.39
N GLN A 264 -13.78 5.46 9.53
CA GLN A 264 -12.72 6.15 10.26
C GLN A 264 -12.34 7.48 9.57
N ASN A 265 -12.33 7.51 8.23
CA ASN A 265 -12.08 8.73 7.47
C ASN A 265 -13.18 9.78 7.67
N ILE A 266 -14.44 9.39 7.84
CA ILE A 266 -15.53 10.32 8.22
C ILE A 266 -15.23 10.97 9.59
N GLN A 267 -14.78 10.21 10.57
CA GLN A 267 -14.43 10.74 11.89
C GLN A 267 -13.26 11.73 11.82
N LEU A 268 -12.25 11.43 11.02
CA LEU A 268 -11.12 12.34 10.78
C LEU A 268 -11.55 13.63 10.09
N ALA A 269 -12.44 13.55 9.09
CA ALA A 269 -13.00 14.72 8.41
C ALA A 269 -13.84 15.59 9.37
N GLN A 270 -14.62 14.98 10.28
CA GLN A 270 -15.35 15.70 11.32
C GLN A 270 -14.42 16.46 12.29
N LEU A 271 -13.32 15.82 12.71
CA LEU A 271 -12.32 16.46 13.56
C LEU A 271 -11.60 17.59 12.81
N THR A 272 -11.28 17.38 11.52
CA THR A 272 -10.71 18.44 10.67
C THR A 272 -11.64 19.63 10.54
N LEU A 273 -12.94 19.41 10.36
CA LEU A 273 -13.94 20.49 10.37
C LEU A 273 -13.97 21.25 11.71
N LYS A 274 -13.87 20.51 12.84
CA LYS A 274 -13.79 21.14 14.18
C LYS A 274 -12.53 21.98 14.33
N GLU A 275 -11.36 21.50 13.86
CA GLU A 275 -10.12 22.28 13.85
C GLU A 275 -10.26 23.60 13.03
N LYS A 276 -10.87 23.53 11.83
CA LYS A 276 -11.09 24.72 11.00
C LYS A 276 -12.10 25.67 11.60
N LYS A 277 -13.10 25.19 12.34
CA LYS A 277 -14.01 26.04 13.11
C LYS A 277 -13.31 26.74 14.26
N ALA A 278 -12.30 26.11 14.87
CA ALA A 278 -11.52 26.71 15.95
C ALA A 278 -10.72 27.95 15.50
N ASP A 279 -10.31 28.03 14.23
CA ASP A 279 -9.58 29.16 13.65
C ASP A 279 -10.39 30.49 13.65
N ARG A 280 -11.67 30.48 14.06
CA ARG A 280 -12.48 31.68 14.28
C ARG A 280 -12.22 32.37 15.64
N TYR A 281 -11.67 31.63 16.59
CA TYR A 281 -11.48 32.13 17.95
C TYR A 281 -10.13 32.85 18.07
N PRO A 282 -10.02 33.76 19.07
CA PRO A 282 -8.72 34.34 19.41
C PRO A 282 -7.70 33.30 19.78
N THR A 283 -6.43 33.59 19.52
CA THR A 283 -5.31 32.84 20.08
C THR A 283 -4.63 33.65 21.17
N VAL A 284 -4.29 33.01 22.29
CA VAL A 284 -3.63 33.63 23.44
C VAL A 284 -2.30 32.89 23.66
N SER A 285 -1.20 33.65 23.63
CA SER A 285 0.13 33.14 23.92
C SER A 285 0.80 33.92 25.02
N LEU A 286 1.53 33.22 25.89
CA LEU A 286 2.53 33.82 26.79
C LEU A 286 3.84 33.93 26.01
N VAL A 287 4.43 35.11 26.02
CA VAL A 287 5.68 35.40 25.33
C VAL A 287 6.72 35.91 26.34
N SER A 288 7.94 35.48 26.21
CA SER A 288 9.05 35.98 26.99
C SER A 288 10.32 35.92 26.14
N ALA A 289 11.20 36.87 26.32
CA ALA A 289 12.50 36.84 25.66
C ALA A 289 13.60 37.36 26.61
N TYR A 290 14.74 36.69 26.59
CA TYR A 290 15.99 37.24 27.09
C TYR A 290 16.76 37.76 25.87
N ASN A 291 17.05 39.08 25.90
CA ASN A 291 17.70 39.79 24.80
C ASN A 291 19.11 40.24 25.22
N PHE A 292 20.05 40.10 24.31
CA PHE A 292 21.35 40.69 24.38
C PHE A 292 21.64 41.43 23.07
N SER A 293 21.99 42.71 23.16
CA SER A 293 22.40 43.50 22.01
C SER A 293 23.67 44.24 22.29
N ARG A 294 24.59 44.24 21.34
CA ARG A 294 25.83 44.96 21.37
C ARG A 294 26.02 45.71 20.06
N ALA A 295 26.18 47.04 20.15
CA ALA A 295 26.51 47.91 19.02
C ALA A 295 27.86 48.53 19.20
N ASN A 296 28.74 48.39 18.18
CA ASN A 296 30.04 49.06 18.08
C ASN A 296 30.02 50.00 16.86
N ASN A 297 30.06 51.30 17.06
CA ASN A 297 30.14 52.30 16.03
C ASN A 297 31.56 52.85 15.97
N HIS A 298 32.29 52.61 14.87
CA HIS A 298 33.66 53.13 14.69
C HIS A 298 33.65 54.64 14.36
N SER A 299 32.56 55.12 13.75
CA SER A 299 32.35 56.53 13.47
C SER A 299 30.87 56.85 13.52
N VAL A 300 30.55 58.04 13.97
CA VAL A 300 29.19 58.54 14.10
C VAL A 300 29.07 59.93 13.53
N ILE A 301 27.97 60.26 12.91
CA ILE A 301 27.70 61.61 12.38
C ILE A 301 27.09 62.52 13.47
N ASN A 302 26.43 61.96 14.46
CA ASN A 302 25.89 62.68 15.58
C ASN A 302 26.74 62.40 16.82
N PRO A 303 27.35 63.44 17.46
CA PRO A 303 28.20 63.30 18.65
C PRO A 303 27.48 62.66 19.86
N PHE A 304 26.15 62.70 19.89
CA PHE A 304 25.37 62.08 20.97
C PHE A 304 25.10 60.58 20.73
N THR A 305 25.50 60.03 19.61
CA THR A 305 25.39 58.60 19.35
C THR A 305 26.52 57.85 20.05
N PRO A 306 26.27 56.87 20.92
CA PRO A 306 27.31 56.16 21.63
C PRO A 306 28.14 55.34 20.62
N LEU A 307 29.47 55.36 20.82
CA LEU A 307 30.42 54.48 20.05
C LEU A 307 30.27 53.04 20.44
N PHE A 308 29.91 52.80 21.70
CA PHE A 308 29.64 51.47 22.26
C PHE A 308 28.35 51.49 23.04
N SER A 309 27.49 50.50 22.78
CA SER A 309 26.27 50.27 23.53
C SER A 309 26.08 48.79 23.75
N GLN A 310 25.74 48.38 24.95
CA GLN A 310 25.42 47.02 25.30
C GLN A 310 24.14 47.02 26.14
N ASN A 311 23.16 46.28 25.70
CA ASN A 311 21.89 46.09 26.43
C ASN A 311 21.62 44.61 26.62
N TYR A 312 21.19 44.22 27.77
CA TYR A 312 20.73 42.88 28.10
C TYR A 312 19.60 42.94 29.12
N GLY A 313 18.65 42.01 28.97
CA GLY A 313 17.49 41.97 29.83
C GLY A 313 16.45 40.98 29.35
N PHE A 314 15.45 40.77 30.14
CA PHE A 314 14.29 39.94 29.77
C PHE A 314 13.02 40.76 29.72
N ASN A 315 12.12 40.30 28.92
CA ASN A 315 10.74 40.79 28.85
C ASN A 315 9.76 39.62 28.94
N TYR A 316 8.56 39.88 29.38
CA TYR A 316 7.46 38.92 29.38
C TYR A 316 6.15 39.64 29.09
N GLY A 317 5.20 38.92 28.52
CA GLY A 317 3.89 39.49 28.18
C GLY A 317 2.90 38.46 27.71
N ILE A 318 1.71 38.91 27.47
CA ILE A 318 0.63 38.15 26.88
C ILE A 318 0.36 38.74 25.49
N SER A 319 0.34 37.85 24.48
CA SER A 319 -0.05 38.20 23.12
C SER A 319 -1.43 37.60 22.82
N VAL A 320 -2.38 38.45 22.45
CA VAL A 320 -3.73 38.02 22.02
C VAL A 320 -3.89 38.41 20.56
N ASN A 321 -4.12 37.43 19.70
CA ASN A 321 -4.40 37.65 18.29
C ASN A 321 -5.86 37.28 17.99
N ILE A 322 -6.64 38.29 17.59
CA ILE A 322 -8.07 38.15 17.27
C ILE A 322 -8.26 38.33 15.75
N PRO A 323 -8.69 37.29 15.03
CA PRO A 323 -8.91 37.37 13.58
C PRO A 323 -10.22 38.14 13.28
N VAL A 324 -10.14 39.46 13.14
CA VAL A 324 -11.31 40.32 12.84
C VAL A 324 -11.74 40.17 11.38
N PHE A 325 -10.79 40.29 10.47
CA PHE A 325 -11.02 40.12 9.03
C PHE A 325 -9.78 39.51 8.37
N ASN A 326 -9.96 38.40 7.66
CA ASN A 326 -8.89 37.65 7.02
C ASN A 326 -9.22 37.28 5.56
N ASN A 327 -9.83 38.22 4.81
CA ASN A 327 -10.24 38.03 3.41
C ASN A 327 -11.09 36.76 3.20
N TYR A 328 -11.99 36.44 4.12
CA TYR A 328 -12.83 35.24 4.13
C TYR A 328 -12.06 33.90 4.15
N ASN A 329 -10.77 33.91 4.43
CA ASN A 329 -9.94 32.71 4.38
C ASN A 329 -10.44 31.61 5.35
N VAL A 330 -10.73 31.95 6.60
CA VAL A 330 -11.26 30.99 7.58
C VAL A 330 -12.65 30.48 7.15
N LYS A 331 -13.53 31.34 6.62
CA LYS A 331 -14.84 30.93 6.10
C LYS A 331 -14.68 29.90 4.97
N ARG A 332 -13.79 30.17 4.02
CA ARG A 332 -13.50 29.27 2.90
C ARG A 332 -12.95 27.93 3.41
N GLN A 333 -11.98 27.92 4.34
CA GLN A 333 -11.42 26.69 4.89
C GLN A 333 -12.47 25.83 5.60
N ILE A 334 -13.42 26.45 6.32
CA ILE A 334 -14.53 25.72 6.95
C ILE A 334 -15.46 25.12 5.89
N GLN A 335 -15.80 25.89 4.86
CA GLN A 335 -16.63 25.37 3.75
C GLN A 335 -15.95 24.21 3.02
N THR A 336 -14.65 24.32 2.75
CA THR A 336 -13.87 23.22 2.15
C THR A 336 -13.89 21.98 3.06
N ALA A 337 -13.64 22.14 4.35
CA ALA A 337 -13.68 21.00 5.29
C ALA A 337 -15.10 20.39 5.41
N GLN A 338 -16.16 21.20 5.24
CA GLN A 338 -17.53 20.68 5.21
C GLN A 338 -17.79 19.88 3.92
N LEU A 339 -17.28 20.33 2.79
CA LEU A 339 -17.37 19.60 1.51
C LEU A 339 -16.58 18.29 1.58
N ASP A 340 -15.40 18.30 2.20
CA ASP A 340 -14.60 17.09 2.43
C ASP A 340 -15.35 16.08 3.31
N LEU A 341 -16.00 16.54 4.38
CA LEU A 341 -16.85 15.68 5.19
C LEU A 341 -17.99 15.05 4.39
N ASN A 342 -18.69 15.84 3.62
CA ASN A 342 -19.77 15.36 2.74
C ASN A 342 -19.23 14.34 1.72
N TYR A 343 -18.04 14.60 1.16
CA TYR A 343 -17.37 13.69 0.24
C TYR A 343 -17.08 12.34 0.91
N GLN A 344 -16.52 12.32 2.13
CA GLN A 344 -16.24 11.07 2.86
C GLN A 344 -17.53 10.29 3.18
N GLN A 345 -18.63 10.98 3.49
CA GLN A 345 -19.94 10.36 3.71
C GLN A 345 -20.49 9.72 2.42
N LEU A 346 -20.40 10.41 1.29
CA LEU A 346 -20.80 9.89 -0.01
C LEU A 346 -19.93 8.69 -0.41
N LEU A 347 -18.61 8.77 -0.18
CA LEU A 347 -17.67 7.69 -0.45
C LEU A 347 -17.97 6.43 0.37
N TYR A 348 -18.30 6.60 1.66
CA TYR A 348 -18.75 5.49 2.50
C TYR A 348 -20.02 4.82 1.95
N ASN A 349 -21.04 5.62 1.57
CA ASN A 349 -22.28 5.11 1.01
C ASN A 349 -22.03 4.38 -0.32
N TYR A 350 -21.18 4.93 -1.19
CA TYR A 350 -20.76 4.30 -2.44
C TYR A 350 -20.08 2.95 -2.19
N LYS A 351 -19.11 2.91 -1.26
CA LYS A 351 -18.43 1.67 -0.89
C LYS A 351 -19.38 0.64 -0.31
N LYS A 352 -20.29 1.04 0.56
CA LYS A 352 -21.34 0.15 1.09
C LYS A 352 -22.21 -0.45 -0.02
N PHE A 353 -22.67 0.38 -0.95
CA PHE A 353 -23.45 -0.06 -2.11
C PHE A 353 -22.65 -1.01 -3.01
N SER A 354 -21.41 -0.63 -3.36
CA SER A 354 -20.55 -1.46 -4.23
C SER A 354 -20.19 -2.80 -3.59
N THR A 355 -19.98 -2.85 -2.27
CA THR A 355 -19.75 -4.09 -1.52
C THR A 355 -20.98 -5.01 -1.59
N GLY A 356 -22.19 -4.48 -1.42
CA GLY A 356 -23.41 -5.27 -1.57
C GLY A 356 -23.58 -5.88 -2.97
N ILE A 357 -23.28 -5.09 -4.02
CA ILE A 357 -23.27 -5.60 -5.39
C ILE A 357 -22.21 -6.68 -5.60
N ALA A 358 -20.99 -6.47 -5.08
CA ALA A 358 -19.88 -7.42 -5.20
C ALA A 358 -20.25 -8.78 -4.53
N ILE A 359 -20.83 -8.75 -3.33
CA ILE A 359 -21.32 -9.95 -2.64
C ILE A 359 -22.38 -10.67 -3.48
N SER A 360 -23.38 -9.92 -4.00
CA SER A 360 -24.45 -10.51 -4.82
C SER A 360 -23.89 -11.16 -6.09
N LYS A 361 -22.97 -10.51 -6.79
CA LYS A 361 -22.31 -11.07 -7.98
C LYS A 361 -21.48 -12.31 -7.65
N ALA A 362 -20.69 -12.26 -6.58
CA ALA A 362 -19.88 -13.40 -6.13
C ALA A 362 -20.76 -14.62 -5.80
N TYR A 363 -21.87 -14.38 -5.10
CA TYR A 363 -22.81 -15.44 -4.76
C TYR A 363 -23.49 -16.06 -5.99
N LYS A 364 -23.95 -15.24 -6.95
CA LYS A 364 -24.51 -15.75 -8.21
C LYS A 364 -23.51 -16.59 -9.00
N ASN A 365 -22.24 -16.16 -9.04
CA ASN A 365 -21.18 -16.94 -9.67
C ASN A 365 -20.92 -18.26 -8.93
N TYR A 366 -20.94 -18.24 -7.59
CA TYR A 366 -20.81 -19.45 -6.78
C TYR A 366 -21.96 -20.43 -7.06
N GLU A 367 -23.22 -19.97 -7.08
CA GLU A 367 -24.40 -20.83 -7.42
C GLU A 367 -24.28 -21.41 -8.82
N LEU A 368 -23.87 -20.59 -9.80
CA LEU A 368 -23.69 -21.08 -11.18
C LEU A 368 -22.64 -22.21 -11.21
N GLN A 369 -21.48 -22.01 -10.59
CA GLN A 369 -20.43 -23.03 -10.59
C GLN A 369 -20.86 -24.29 -9.83
N LYS A 370 -21.56 -24.15 -8.71
CA LYS A 370 -22.12 -25.27 -7.94
C LYS A 370 -23.08 -26.10 -8.80
N ASN A 371 -23.97 -25.45 -9.55
CA ASN A 371 -24.93 -26.12 -10.43
C ASN A 371 -24.23 -26.77 -11.63
N CYS A 372 -23.22 -26.14 -12.23
CA CYS A 372 -22.42 -26.73 -13.30
C CYS A 372 -21.71 -28.01 -12.86
N ILE A 373 -21.09 -28.02 -11.67
CA ILE A 373 -20.46 -29.23 -11.12
C ILE A 373 -21.50 -30.32 -10.88
N GLY A 374 -22.67 -29.98 -10.34
CA GLY A 374 -23.78 -30.93 -10.15
C GLY A 374 -24.25 -31.57 -11.45
N ALA A 375 -24.43 -30.78 -12.50
CA ALA A 375 -24.82 -31.25 -13.82
C ALA A 375 -23.79 -32.18 -14.48
N GLN A 376 -22.50 -31.84 -14.36
CA GLN A 376 -21.40 -32.67 -14.85
C GLN A 376 -21.33 -34.01 -14.12
N GLN A 377 -21.46 -34.01 -12.78
CA GLN A 377 -21.50 -35.24 -11.98
C GLN A 377 -22.71 -36.14 -12.34
N ALA A 378 -23.88 -35.54 -12.59
CA ALA A 378 -25.06 -36.28 -13.01
C ALA A 378 -24.88 -36.90 -14.41
N GLY A 379 -24.29 -36.15 -15.36
CA GLY A 379 -24.00 -36.65 -16.71
C GLY A 379 -22.97 -37.79 -16.69
N PHE A 380 -21.93 -37.68 -15.88
CA PHE A 380 -20.91 -38.73 -15.73
C PHE A 380 -21.51 -40.01 -15.10
N ASN A 381 -22.33 -39.87 -14.05
CA ASN A 381 -23.03 -41.01 -13.42
C ASN A 381 -24.03 -41.68 -14.38
N HIS A 382 -24.65 -40.92 -15.26
CA HIS A 382 -25.57 -41.46 -16.27
C HIS A 382 -24.79 -42.28 -17.32
N HIS A 383 -23.66 -41.80 -17.77
CA HIS A 383 -22.79 -42.51 -18.74
C HIS A 383 -22.26 -43.83 -18.17
N PHE A 384 -21.77 -43.85 -16.92
CA PHE A 384 -21.34 -45.07 -16.22
C PHE A 384 -22.49 -46.05 -15.98
N ARG A 385 -23.71 -45.58 -15.80
CA ARG A 385 -24.90 -46.43 -15.63
C ARG A 385 -25.31 -47.13 -16.95
N ILE A 386 -25.15 -46.45 -18.08
CA ILE A 386 -25.38 -47.01 -19.42
C ILE A 386 -24.32 -48.08 -19.76
N GLU A 387 -23.05 -47.83 -19.47
CA GLU A 387 -21.98 -48.81 -19.71
C GLU A 387 -22.08 -50.07 -18.83
N ARG A 388 -22.60 -49.92 -17.58
CA ARG A 388 -22.78 -51.06 -16.66
C ARG A 388 -24.02 -51.92 -16.97
N ASN A 389 -24.98 -51.41 -17.73
CA ASN A 389 -26.22 -52.12 -18.04
C ASN A 389 -26.67 -51.90 -19.50
N PRO A 390 -26.00 -52.53 -20.50
CA PRO A 390 -26.32 -52.33 -21.92
C PRO A 390 -27.64 -52.97 -22.37
N LYS A 391 -28.49 -53.51 -21.49
CA LYS A 391 -29.68 -54.28 -21.81
C LYS A 391 -31.02 -53.63 -21.54
N GLU A 392 -31.10 -52.33 -21.20
CA GLU A 392 -32.40 -51.63 -21.20
C GLU A 392 -32.45 -50.61 -22.33
N PRO A 393 -33.13 -50.96 -23.50
CA PRO A 393 -33.51 -49.96 -24.50
C PRO A 393 -34.60 -49.09 -23.88
N GLY A 394 -34.33 -47.76 -23.82
CA GLY A 394 -35.23 -46.77 -23.28
C GLY A 394 -36.62 -46.89 -23.86
N ARG A 395 -37.65 -47.06 -23.01
CA ARG A 395 -39.03 -46.73 -23.35
C ARG A 395 -39.13 -45.20 -23.48
N CYS A 396 -39.26 -44.72 -24.70
CA CYS A 396 -39.79 -43.41 -24.96
C CYS A 396 -41.26 -43.34 -24.54
N LEU A 397 -41.61 -42.42 -23.67
CA LEU A 397 -42.90 -41.80 -23.55
C LEU A 397 -42.74 -40.30 -23.62
#